data_9717a88f43814a79640a5c3e76c0ec77
#
_entry.id   9717a88f43814a79640a5c3e76c0ec77
#
_cell.length_a   1.000
_cell.length_b   1.000
_cell.length_c   1.000
_cell.angle_alpha   90.00
_cell.angle_beta   90.00
_cell.angle_gamma   90.00
#
_symmetry.space_group_name_H-M   'P 1'
#
loop_
_entity.id
_entity.type
_entity.pdbx_description
1 polymer ?
#
loop_
_entity_poly.entity_id
_entity_poly.type
_entity_poly.pdbx_seq_one_letter_code
_entity_poly.pdbx_strand_id
1 'polypeptide(L)'
;YLLLHPLVKQVNYPGLPSHEYELASKGLKGGGGVLSFEIVPGVDPGDVLNNLHVFRLAVSLGAVESLAELPCRMTHFELPREERLKVGITDELVRLAVGIEDKADLVEDLGQAFDIAYERYEDRHAGADLFEGIAQHVYA
;
A
#
# COMPACT_ATOMS: atom_id res chain seq x y z
N TYR A 1 7.52 4.82 -8.22
CA TYR A 1 6.58 3.83 -8.78
C TYR A 1 5.20 4.00 -8.16
N LEU A 2 5.00 3.72 -6.89
CA LEU A 2 3.68 3.75 -6.23
C LEU A 2 2.91 5.06 -6.41
N LEU A 3 3.58 6.21 -6.31
CA LEU A 3 2.95 7.53 -6.52
C LEU A 3 2.28 7.73 -7.89
N LEU A 4 2.72 6.98 -8.89
CA LEU A 4 2.23 7.08 -10.27
C LEU A 4 1.33 5.90 -10.64
N HIS A 5 1.11 4.96 -9.72
CA HIS A 5 0.33 3.76 -10.00
C HIS A 5 -1.17 4.05 -9.88
N PRO A 6 -2.00 3.72 -10.89
CA PRO A 6 -3.42 4.07 -10.92
C PRO A 6 -4.24 3.42 -9.79
N LEU A 7 -3.82 2.27 -9.27
CA LEU A 7 -4.49 1.61 -8.15
C LEU A 7 -4.03 2.10 -6.77
N VAL A 8 -3.12 3.10 -6.71
CA VAL A 8 -2.63 3.68 -5.47
C VAL A 8 -3.23 5.06 -5.28
N LYS A 9 -4.02 5.22 -4.23
CA LYS A 9 -4.67 6.48 -3.87
C LYS A 9 -3.72 7.46 -3.19
N GLN A 10 -2.86 6.95 -2.30
CA GLN A 10 -1.96 7.77 -1.48
C GLN A 10 -0.73 6.97 -1.08
N VAL A 11 0.41 7.64 -0.97
CA VAL A 11 1.65 7.07 -0.42
C VAL A 11 2.10 7.90 0.77
N ASN A 12 2.39 7.24 1.89
CA ASN A 12 2.93 7.84 3.11
C ASN A 12 4.39 7.40 3.25
N TYR A 13 5.30 8.35 3.08
CA TYR A 13 6.73 8.11 3.22
C TYR A 13 7.42 9.39 3.70
N PRO A 14 8.28 9.31 4.74
CA PRO A 14 8.90 10.51 5.33
C PRO A 14 9.74 11.36 4.36
N GLY A 15 10.15 10.78 3.23
CA GLY A 15 10.88 11.49 2.17
C GLY A 15 9.99 12.23 1.16
N LEU A 16 8.65 12.16 1.30
CA LEU A 16 7.71 12.80 0.38
C LEU A 16 7.14 14.09 0.99
N PRO A 17 7.00 15.17 0.20
CA PRO A 17 6.41 16.44 0.68
C PRO A 17 4.97 16.32 1.19
N SER A 18 4.25 15.28 0.77
CA SER A 18 2.86 15.01 1.15
C SER A 18 2.68 14.38 2.54
N HIS A 19 3.77 14.00 3.24
CA HIS A 19 3.69 13.29 4.52
C HIS A 19 4.66 13.88 5.52
N GLU A 20 4.19 14.83 6.33
CA GLU A 20 4.94 15.46 7.45
C GLU A 20 6.45 15.68 7.18
N TYR A 21 6.78 15.94 5.92
CA TYR A 21 8.15 16.09 5.42
C TYR A 21 9.00 17.06 6.24
N GLU A 22 8.40 18.15 6.69
CA GLU A 22 9.13 19.15 7.49
C GLU A 22 9.57 18.60 8.84
N LEU A 23 8.76 17.75 9.48
CA LEU A 23 9.14 17.10 10.74
C LEU A 23 10.23 16.06 10.51
N ALA A 24 10.07 15.23 9.50
CA ALA A 24 11.03 14.20 9.13
C ALA A 24 12.38 14.80 8.74
N SER A 25 12.41 15.86 7.94
CA SER A 25 13.64 16.50 7.46
C SER A 25 14.47 17.16 8.57
N LYS A 26 13.85 17.52 9.70
CA LYS A 26 14.55 18.09 10.85
C LYS A 26 15.26 17.05 11.74
N GLY A 27 14.80 15.81 11.71
CA GLY A 27 15.28 14.76 12.62
C GLY A 27 15.90 13.54 11.92
N LEU A 28 15.59 13.30 10.65
CA LEU A 28 16.03 12.12 9.92
C LEU A 28 17.07 12.48 8.87
N LYS A 29 18.11 11.64 8.73
CA LYS A 29 19.08 11.74 7.63
C LYS A 29 18.54 11.19 6.29
N GLY A 30 17.40 10.51 6.32
CA GLY A 30 16.71 9.94 5.17
C GLY A 30 15.38 9.30 5.59
N GLY A 31 14.55 8.94 4.64
CA GLY A 31 13.20 8.42 4.90
C GLY A 31 13.14 6.98 5.47
N GLY A 32 14.26 6.25 5.43
CA GLY A 32 14.29 4.84 5.86
C GLY A 32 13.66 3.88 4.86
N GLY A 33 13.51 2.62 5.27
CA GLY A 33 12.98 1.53 4.44
C GLY A 33 11.50 1.21 4.67
N VAL A 34 10.78 1.96 5.50
CA VAL A 34 9.36 1.70 5.78
C VAL A 34 8.50 2.77 5.11
N LEU A 35 7.49 2.32 4.40
CA LEU A 35 6.46 3.18 3.80
C LEU A 35 5.09 2.51 3.91
N SER A 36 4.03 3.30 3.74
CA SER A 36 2.69 2.76 3.55
C SER A 36 2.00 3.43 2.37
N PHE A 37 1.00 2.76 1.83
CA PHE A 37 0.15 3.32 0.79
C PHE A 37 -1.28 2.81 0.94
N GLU A 38 -2.22 3.57 0.43
CA GLU A 38 -3.62 3.17 0.33
C GLU A 38 -3.94 2.74 -1.10
N ILE A 39 -4.62 1.61 -1.22
CA ILE A 39 -5.18 1.16 -2.49
C ILE A 39 -6.51 1.91 -2.73
N VAL A 40 -6.85 2.13 -3.99
CA VAL A 40 -8.12 2.77 -4.35
C VAL A 40 -9.32 1.95 -3.89
N PRO A 41 -10.42 2.59 -3.47
CA PRO A 41 -11.62 1.87 -3.04
C PRO A 41 -12.14 0.90 -4.11
N GLY A 42 -12.59 -0.28 -3.66
CA GLY A 42 -13.14 -1.32 -4.53
C GLY A 42 -12.15 -2.44 -4.88
N VAL A 43 -10.85 -2.17 -4.88
CA VAL A 43 -9.81 -3.21 -5.03
C VAL A 43 -9.47 -3.78 -3.65
N ASP A 44 -9.50 -5.11 -3.49
CA ASP A 44 -9.11 -5.74 -2.22
C ASP A 44 -7.58 -5.72 -2.09
N PRO A 45 -7.01 -5.05 -1.06
CA PRO A 45 -5.57 -5.09 -0.81
C PRO A 45 -5.02 -6.50 -0.61
N GLY A 46 -5.84 -7.44 -0.14
CA GLY A 46 -5.48 -8.84 -0.01
C GLY A 46 -5.14 -9.49 -1.36
N ASP A 47 -5.75 -9.06 -2.44
CA ASP A 47 -5.42 -9.56 -3.78
C ASP A 47 -4.02 -9.13 -4.22
N VAL A 48 -3.57 -7.92 -3.85
CA VAL A 48 -2.20 -7.49 -4.09
C VAL A 48 -1.24 -8.30 -3.23
N LEU A 49 -1.45 -8.33 -1.91
CA LEU A 49 -0.50 -8.94 -0.98
C LEU A 49 -0.32 -10.45 -1.19
N ASN A 50 -1.41 -11.17 -1.52
CA ASN A 50 -1.38 -12.62 -1.74
C ASN A 50 -0.69 -13.02 -3.05
N ASN A 51 -0.41 -12.07 -3.93
CA ASN A 51 0.26 -12.31 -5.21
C ASN A 51 1.69 -11.73 -5.26
N LEU A 52 2.21 -11.22 -4.14
CA LEU A 52 3.62 -10.85 -4.02
C LEU A 52 4.49 -12.11 -3.93
N HIS A 53 5.62 -12.10 -4.63
CA HIS A 53 6.57 -13.21 -4.70
C HIS A 53 7.89 -12.88 -4.00
N VAL A 54 8.35 -11.64 -4.08
CA VAL A 54 9.57 -11.14 -3.44
C VAL A 54 9.28 -10.60 -2.06
N PHE A 55 8.28 -9.71 -1.95
CA PHE A 55 7.80 -9.28 -0.63
C PHE A 55 7.13 -10.44 0.11
N ARG A 56 7.55 -10.69 1.33
CA ARG A 56 6.93 -11.70 2.19
C ARG A 56 5.81 -11.10 3.03
N LEU A 57 4.69 -11.79 3.11
CA LEU A 57 3.58 -11.38 3.97
C LEU A 57 3.94 -11.63 5.43
N ALA A 58 4.31 -10.58 6.16
CA ALA A 58 4.70 -10.64 7.56
C ALA A 58 4.60 -9.30 8.27
N VAL A 59 4.36 -9.34 9.58
CA VAL A 59 4.17 -8.17 10.46
C VAL A 59 5.48 -7.52 10.94
N SER A 60 6.64 -8.06 10.62
CA SER A 60 7.95 -7.54 11.04
C SER A 60 8.38 -6.36 10.17
N LEU A 61 9.51 -5.75 10.53
CA LEU A 61 10.18 -4.68 9.77
C LEU A 61 11.68 -4.67 10.07
N GLY A 62 12.47 -4.01 9.20
CA GLY A 62 13.91 -3.83 9.42
C GLY A 62 14.77 -5.06 9.15
N ALA A 63 14.23 -6.06 8.48
CA ALA A 63 14.96 -7.24 8.02
C ALA A 63 15.68 -6.97 6.69
N VAL A 64 16.52 -7.94 6.27
CA VAL A 64 17.17 -7.87 4.95
C VAL A 64 16.21 -8.25 3.83
N GLU A 65 15.19 -9.05 4.12
CA GLU A 65 14.08 -9.35 3.21
C GLU A 65 13.02 -8.25 3.25
N SER A 66 12.40 -7.99 2.10
CA SER A 66 11.26 -7.09 1.97
C SER A 66 9.98 -7.74 2.50
N LEU A 67 9.25 -7.00 3.33
CA LEU A 67 8.04 -7.46 3.99
C LEU A 67 6.84 -6.57 3.63
N ALA A 68 5.67 -7.18 3.52
CA ALA A 68 4.40 -6.50 3.30
C ALA A 68 3.38 -6.94 4.35
N GLU A 69 2.55 -6.01 4.83
CA GLU A 69 1.41 -6.34 5.69
C GLU A 69 0.18 -5.52 5.36
N LEU A 70 -0.97 -6.07 5.72
CA LEU A 70 -2.25 -5.39 5.75
C LEU A 70 -2.61 -5.12 7.23
N PRO A 71 -2.33 -3.93 7.78
CA PRO A 71 -2.45 -3.67 9.21
C PRO A 71 -3.83 -3.99 9.77
N CYS A 72 -4.90 -3.71 9.04
CA CYS A 72 -6.26 -3.96 9.49
C CYS A 72 -6.59 -5.45 9.69
N ARG A 73 -5.91 -6.36 8.98
CA ARG A 73 -6.10 -7.82 9.08
C ARG A 73 -4.97 -8.54 9.85
N MET A 74 -3.90 -7.82 10.21
CA MET A 74 -2.70 -8.40 10.83
C MET A 74 -2.38 -7.73 12.17
N THR A 75 -1.62 -6.65 12.18
CA THR A 75 -1.16 -6.02 13.44
C THR A 75 -2.26 -5.34 14.26
N HIS A 76 -3.33 -4.89 13.63
CA HIS A 76 -4.40 -4.12 14.27
C HIS A 76 -5.78 -4.77 14.13
N PHE A 77 -5.83 -6.07 13.87
CA PHE A 77 -7.10 -6.76 13.61
C PHE A 77 -8.01 -6.82 14.87
N GLU A 78 -7.41 -6.80 16.07
CA GLU A 78 -8.14 -6.80 17.34
C GLU A 78 -8.83 -5.45 17.66
N LEU A 79 -8.37 -4.36 17.04
CA LEU A 79 -8.97 -3.05 17.24
C LEU A 79 -10.26 -2.93 16.42
N PRO A 80 -11.34 -2.40 17.04
CA PRO A 80 -12.55 -2.05 16.31
C PRO A 80 -12.23 -1.11 15.13
N ARG A 81 -12.95 -1.26 14.02
CA ARG A 81 -12.71 -0.46 12.79
C ARG A 81 -12.71 1.04 13.08
N GLU A 82 -13.63 1.52 13.88
CA GLU A 82 -13.74 2.95 14.26
C GLU A 82 -12.48 3.46 14.96
N GLU A 83 -11.85 2.65 15.81
CA GLU A 83 -10.62 3.01 16.51
C GLU A 83 -9.42 3.00 15.55
N ARG A 84 -9.36 2.02 14.62
CA ARG A 84 -8.32 1.97 13.58
C ARG A 84 -8.36 3.21 12.69
N LEU A 85 -9.55 3.62 12.27
CA LEU A 85 -9.74 4.81 11.41
C LEU A 85 -9.29 6.10 12.11
N LYS A 86 -9.48 6.24 13.42
CA LYS A 86 -9.01 7.40 14.19
C LYS A 86 -7.49 7.57 14.16
N VAL A 87 -6.76 6.48 14.02
CA VAL A 87 -5.29 6.49 13.92
C VAL A 87 -4.77 6.33 12.50
N GLY A 88 -5.65 6.48 11.50
CA GLY A 88 -5.29 6.45 10.08
C GLY A 88 -5.07 5.06 9.51
N ILE A 89 -5.52 3.99 10.19
CA ILE A 89 -5.42 2.63 9.67
C ILE A 89 -6.72 2.25 8.98
N THR A 90 -6.77 2.53 7.69
CA THR A 90 -7.90 2.20 6.82
C THR A 90 -7.89 0.71 6.44
N ASP A 91 -8.97 0.25 5.83
CA ASP A 91 -9.06 -1.14 5.35
C ASP A 91 -8.21 -1.35 4.09
N GLU A 92 -7.88 -0.25 3.38
CA GLU A 92 -7.10 -0.20 2.15
C GLU A 92 -5.59 0.04 2.38
N LEU A 93 -5.18 0.29 3.64
CA LEU A 93 -3.80 0.60 3.98
C LEU A 93 -2.90 -0.63 3.90
N VAL A 94 -1.85 -0.55 3.10
CA VAL A 94 -0.75 -1.53 3.01
C VAL A 94 0.53 -0.90 3.57
N ARG A 95 1.29 -1.65 4.38
CA ARG A 95 2.64 -1.26 4.83
C ARG A 95 3.69 -2.14 4.17
N LEU A 96 4.74 -1.51 3.65
CA LEU A 96 5.95 -2.17 3.18
C LEU A 96 7.13 -1.84 4.10
N ALA A 97 7.93 -2.85 4.41
CA ALA A 97 9.27 -2.71 4.99
C ALA A 97 10.26 -3.24 3.95
N VAL A 98 10.93 -2.33 3.26
CA VAL A 98 11.81 -2.63 2.13
C VAL A 98 13.15 -3.15 2.64
N GLY A 99 13.60 -4.30 2.13
CA GLY A 99 14.88 -4.95 2.40
C GLY A 99 15.99 -4.48 1.47
N ILE A 100 16.86 -5.40 1.11
CA ILE A 100 18.06 -5.11 0.31
C ILE A 100 18.05 -5.78 -1.07
N GLU A 101 16.90 -6.27 -1.52
CA GLU A 101 16.72 -6.86 -2.85
C GLU A 101 16.90 -5.80 -3.93
N ASP A 102 17.09 -6.24 -5.17
CA ASP A 102 17.19 -5.31 -6.30
C ASP A 102 15.90 -4.50 -6.47
N LYS A 103 16.04 -3.21 -6.68
CA LYS A 103 14.91 -2.30 -6.86
C LYS A 103 14.02 -2.70 -8.03
N ALA A 104 14.60 -3.22 -9.13
CA ALA A 104 13.82 -3.63 -10.29
C ALA A 104 12.94 -4.83 -9.95
N ASP A 105 13.46 -5.81 -9.22
CA ASP A 105 12.72 -6.99 -8.77
C ASP A 105 11.55 -6.60 -7.86
N LEU A 106 11.76 -5.65 -6.94
CA LEU A 106 10.71 -5.15 -6.05
C LEU A 106 9.60 -4.41 -6.81
N VAL A 107 9.97 -3.61 -7.81
CA VAL A 107 9.00 -2.88 -8.64
C VAL A 107 8.23 -3.85 -9.55
N GLU A 108 8.89 -4.84 -10.13
CA GLU A 108 8.26 -5.87 -10.94
C GLU A 108 7.29 -6.72 -10.11
N ASP A 109 7.68 -7.10 -8.90
CA ASP A 109 6.83 -7.87 -7.98
C ASP A 109 5.54 -7.11 -7.62
N LEU A 110 5.66 -5.83 -7.31
CA LEU A 110 4.48 -4.97 -7.09
C LEU A 110 3.63 -4.84 -8.36
N GLY A 111 4.26 -4.69 -9.53
CA GLY A 111 3.58 -4.53 -10.80
C GLY A 111 2.68 -5.70 -11.12
N GLN A 112 3.25 -6.91 -11.13
CA GLN A 112 2.48 -8.12 -11.42
C GLN A 112 1.37 -8.38 -10.39
N ALA A 113 1.60 -8.04 -9.11
CA ALA A 113 0.59 -8.21 -8.07
C ALA A 113 -0.58 -7.22 -8.24
N PHE A 114 -0.32 -6.00 -8.66
CA PHE A 114 -1.36 -5.02 -8.99
C PHE A 114 -2.15 -5.42 -10.24
N ASP A 115 -1.49 -5.95 -11.28
CA ASP A 115 -2.16 -6.42 -12.49
C ASP A 115 -3.18 -7.54 -12.16
N ILE A 116 -2.77 -8.52 -11.36
CA ILE A 116 -3.65 -9.60 -10.90
C ILE A 116 -4.82 -9.06 -10.05
N ALA A 117 -4.55 -8.09 -9.17
CA ALA A 117 -5.59 -7.50 -8.34
C ALA A 117 -6.62 -6.72 -9.18
N TYR A 118 -6.17 -6.06 -10.25
CA TYR A 118 -7.03 -5.38 -11.20
C TYR A 118 -7.91 -6.36 -11.99
N GLU A 119 -7.33 -7.43 -12.53
CA GLU A 119 -8.07 -8.50 -13.22
C GLU A 119 -9.16 -9.09 -12.32
N ARG A 120 -8.83 -9.38 -11.07
CA ARG A 120 -9.82 -9.89 -10.09
C ARG A 120 -10.90 -8.88 -9.74
N TYR A 121 -10.58 -7.59 -9.77
CA TYR A 121 -11.59 -6.54 -9.61
C TYR A 121 -12.56 -6.54 -10.78
N GLU A 122 -12.07 -6.58 -12.01
CA GLU A 122 -12.90 -6.61 -13.23
C GLU A 122 -13.82 -7.84 -13.24
N ASP A 123 -13.29 -9.03 -12.93
CA ASP A 123 -14.06 -10.25 -12.86
C ASP A 123 -15.22 -10.18 -11.84
N ARG A 124 -14.98 -9.56 -10.69
CA ARG A 124 -16.02 -9.41 -9.63
C ARG A 124 -17.08 -8.38 -9.96
N HIS A 125 -16.75 -7.39 -10.74
CA HIS A 125 -17.64 -6.25 -11.03
C HIS A 125 -18.24 -6.28 -12.44
N ALA A 126 -18.03 -7.37 -13.22
CA ALA A 126 -18.68 -7.66 -14.50
C ALA A 126 -18.75 -6.45 -15.46
N GLY A 127 -17.62 -5.78 -15.70
CA GLY A 127 -17.52 -4.65 -16.64
C GLY A 127 -17.82 -3.27 -16.06
N ALA A 128 -17.85 -3.13 -14.74
CA ALA A 128 -17.86 -1.80 -14.11
C ALA A 128 -16.48 -1.16 -14.28
N ASP A 129 -16.42 0.03 -14.88
CA ASP A 129 -15.16 0.75 -15.05
C ASP A 129 -14.69 1.27 -13.68
N LEU A 130 -13.59 0.71 -13.18
CA LEU A 130 -12.96 1.14 -11.92
C LEU A 130 -12.62 2.64 -11.95
N PHE A 131 -12.17 3.13 -13.10
CA PHE A 131 -11.71 4.51 -13.23
C PHE A 131 -12.87 5.53 -13.28
N GLU A 132 -14.06 5.15 -13.75
CA GLU A 132 -15.26 6.00 -13.60
C GLU A 132 -15.64 6.17 -12.11
N GLY A 133 -15.57 5.10 -11.32
CA GLY A 133 -15.82 5.15 -9.87
C GLY A 133 -14.79 5.97 -9.10
N ILE A 134 -13.50 5.88 -9.47
CA ILE A 134 -12.41 6.64 -8.84
C ILE A 134 -12.50 8.13 -9.15
N ALA A 135 -12.82 8.52 -10.38
CA ALA A 135 -12.96 9.91 -10.77
C ALA A 135 -14.02 10.65 -9.93
N GLN A 136 -15.09 9.97 -9.53
CA GLN A 136 -16.12 10.54 -8.67
C GLN A 136 -15.67 10.74 -7.21
N HIS A 137 -14.65 9.99 -6.73
CA HIS A 137 -14.16 10.07 -5.34
C HIS A 137 -12.93 10.95 -5.17
N VAL A 138 -12.16 11.18 -6.23
CA VAL A 138 -10.92 12.01 -6.19
C VAL A 138 -11.21 13.48 -6.41
N TYR A 139 -12.33 13.83 -7.05
CA TYR A 139 -12.73 15.20 -7.37
C TYR A 139 -13.96 15.70 -6.59
N ALA A 140 -14.43 14.94 -5.60
CA ALA A 140 -15.48 15.34 -4.66
C ALA A 140 -14.86 15.76 -3.32
#